data_0a14d0312d697e0fdeb49a27a27cb866
#
_entry.id   0a14d0312d697e0fdeb49a27a27cb866
#
_cell.length_a   1.000
_cell.length_b   1.000
_cell.length_c   1.000
_cell.angle_alpha   90.00
_cell.angle_beta   90.00
_cell.angle_gamma   90.00
#
_symmetry.space_group_name_H-M   'P 1'
#
loop_
_entity.id
_entity.type
_entity.pdbx_description
1 polymer ?
#
loop_
_entity_poly.entity_id
_entity_poly.type
_entity_poly.pdbx_seq_one_letter_code
_entity_poly.pdbx_strand_id
1 'polypeptide(L)'
;MSPLTALTYVLPHRALSSLARALAYSTNVSTKQWLIDTVTRKFGVDLSEAAESDPTAYPTFNAFFTRALKPGARVPDPDPRTLLMPADGRISQCGDIVPDGSGDGRIFQAKGQSFTAAELLGDAVAARPFADGVYATVYLSPRDYHRVHMPWTGTLRETVHVPGRLFSVGTDAVASVPRLFARNERLVCHFDTTSGRWPR
;
A
#
# COMPACT_ATOMS: atom_id res chain seq x y z
N MET A 1 21.17 -7.81 9.20
CA MET A 1 19.99 -8.49 8.59
C MET A 1 19.60 -9.66 9.47
N SER A 2 18.32 -9.80 9.81
CA SER A 2 17.85 -11.00 10.50
C SER A 2 17.92 -12.22 9.56
N PRO A 3 18.05 -13.47 10.10
CA PRO A 3 18.02 -14.69 9.26
C PRO A 3 16.76 -14.80 8.42
N LEU A 4 15.62 -14.34 8.94
CA LEU A 4 14.35 -14.26 8.22
C LEU A 4 14.42 -13.31 7.02
N THR A 5 15.08 -12.16 7.15
CA THR A 5 15.26 -11.22 6.03
C THR A 5 16.18 -11.81 4.97
N ALA A 6 17.24 -12.54 5.37
CA ALA A 6 18.12 -13.22 4.41
C ALA A 6 17.37 -14.31 3.61
N LEU A 7 16.50 -15.06 4.26
CA LEU A 7 15.66 -16.09 3.62
C LEU A 7 14.76 -15.48 2.53
N THR A 8 14.24 -14.26 2.72
CA THR A 8 13.39 -13.61 1.71
C THR A 8 14.10 -13.32 0.39
N TYR A 9 15.43 -13.26 0.34
CA TYR A 9 16.17 -13.07 -0.91
C TYR A 9 16.24 -14.33 -1.78
N VAL A 10 16.09 -15.50 -1.18
CA VAL A 10 16.28 -16.82 -1.84
C VAL A 10 14.94 -17.48 -2.19
N LEU A 11 13.86 -17.07 -1.52
CA LEU A 11 12.53 -17.65 -1.74
C LEU A 11 12.03 -17.43 -3.17
N PRO A 12 11.33 -18.43 -3.77
CA PRO A 12 10.68 -18.29 -5.07
C PRO A 12 9.39 -17.45 -4.95
N HIS A 13 9.54 -16.14 -4.80
CA HIS A 13 8.44 -15.21 -4.50
C HIS A 13 7.23 -15.38 -5.43
N ARG A 14 7.47 -15.58 -6.74
CA ARG A 14 6.38 -15.75 -7.73
C ARG A 14 5.55 -17.02 -7.46
N ALA A 15 6.21 -18.13 -7.18
CA ALA A 15 5.51 -19.39 -6.88
C ALA A 15 4.71 -19.27 -5.58
N LEU A 16 5.30 -18.69 -4.53
CA LEU A 16 4.62 -18.47 -3.26
C LEU A 16 3.43 -17.52 -3.41
N SER A 17 3.57 -16.44 -4.19
CA SER A 17 2.46 -15.51 -4.44
C SER A 17 1.36 -16.14 -5.26
N SER A 18 1.70 -16.99 -6.26
CA SER A 18 0.69 -17.71 -7.02
C SER A 18 -0.09 -18.69 -6.14
N LEU A 19 0.58 -19.40 -5.23
CA LEU A 19 -0.06 -20.28 -4.26
C LEU A 19 -0.95 -19.48 -3.30
N ALA A 20 -0.42 -18.38 -2.74
CA ALA A 20 -1.18 -17.51 -1.85
C ALA A 20 -2.42 -16.94 -2.54
N ARG A 21 -2.30 -16.54 -3.81
CA ARG A 21 -3.42 -16.09 -4.62
C ARG A 21 -4.45 -17.21 -4.82
N ALA A 22 -4.02 -18.41 -5.19
CA ALA A 22 -4.93 -19.54 -5.38
C ALA A 22 -5.72 -19.86 -4.10
N LEU A 23 -5.06 -19.82 -2.94
CA LEU A 23 -5.71 -19.99 -1.63
C LEU A 23 -6.68 -18.84 -1.32
N ALA A 24 -6.26 -17.59 -1.55
CA ALA A 24 -7.07 -16.40 -1.25
C ALA A 24 -8.34 -16.32 -2.11
N TYR A 25 -8.32 -16.85 -3.32
CA TYR A 25 -9.49 -16.91 -4.22
C TYR A 25 -10.23 -18.25 -4.15
N SER A 26 -9.83 -19.18 -3.28
CA SER A 26 -10.53 -20.44 -3.11
C SER A 26 -11.96 -20.21 -2.59
N THR A 27 -12.92 -20.87 -3.23
CA THR A 27 -14.33 -20.91 -2.81
C THR A 27 -14.64 -22.11 -1.90
N ASN A 28 -13.64 -22.97 -1.66
CA ASN A 28 -13.81 -24.10 -0.74
C ASN A 28 -14.08 -23.57 0.67
N VAL A 29 -15.23 -23.97 1.24
CA VAL A 29 -15.73 -23.45 2.52
C VAL A 29 -14.73 -23.62 3.65
N SER A 30 -14.11 -24.79 3.78
CA SER A 30 -13.14 -25.06 4.84
C SER A 30 -11.87 -24.23 4.69
N THR A 31 -11.34 -24.11 3.47
CA THR A 31 -10.12 -23.34 3.18
C THR A 31 -10.34 -21.85 3.43
N LYS A 32 -11.42 -21.28 2.88
CA LYS A 32 -11.71 -19.86 3.07
C LYS A 32 -11.93 -19.53 4.54
N GLN A 33 -12.72 -20.35 5.26
CA GLN A 33 -13.04 -20.08 6.66
C GLN A 33 -11.79 -20.18 7.53
N TRP A 34 -10.95 -21.19 7.31
CA TRP A 34 -9.68 -21.32 8.03
C TRP A 34 -8.77 -20.08 7.83
N LEU A 35 -8.68 -19.54 6.60
CA LEU A 35 -7.92 -18.33 6.32
C LEU A 35 -8.51 -17.10 7.04
N ILE A 36 -9.82 -16.92 6.94
CA ILE A 36 -10.54 -15.80 7.57
C ILE A 36 -10.35 -15.84 9.09
N ASP A 37 -10.61 -16.99 9.71
CA ASP A 37 -10.47 -17.16 11.15
C ASP A 37 -9.02 -16.96 11.63
N THR A 38 -8.06 -17.46 10.85
CA THR A 38 -6.63 -17.31 11.17
C THR A 38 -6.22 -15.85 11.17
N VAL A 39 -6.58 -15.10 10.13
CA VAL A 39 -6.24 -13.68 10.01
C VAL A 39 -7.01 -12.85 11.04
N THR A 40 -8.29 -13.12 11.25
CA THR A 40 -9.12 -12.43 12.24
C THR A 40 -8.53 -12.57 13.65
N ARG A 41 -8.20 -13.79 14.06
CA ARG A 41 -7.62 -14.05 15.39
C ARG A 41 -6.22 -13.49 15.55
N LYS A 42 -5.37 -13.64 14.52
CA LYS A 42 -3.96 -13.23 14.58
C LYS A 42 -3.78 -11.72 14.60
N PHE A 43 -4.61 -11.00 13.87
CA PHE A 43 -4.47 -9.55 13.68
C PHE A 43 -5.56 -8.72 14.35
N GLY A 44 -6.59 -9.37 14.93
CA GLY A 44 -7.70 -8.66 15.58
C GLY A 44 -8.56 -7.89 14.58
N VAL A 45 -9.00 -8.55 13.49
CA VAL A 45 -9.86 -7.89 12.49
C VAL A 45 -11.23 -7.60 13.09
N ASP A 46 -11.64 -6.33 13.05
CA ASP A 46 -12.96 -5.89 13.43
C ASP A 46 -13.86 -5.77 12.19
N LEU A 47 -15.03 -6.40 12.22
CA LEU A 47 -16.03 -6.35 11.17
C LEU A 47 -17.21 -5.43 11.51
N SER A 48 -17.17 -4.71 12.63
CA SER A 48 -18.26 -3.84 13.07
C SER A 48 -18.61 -2.75 12.03
N GLU A 49 -17.62 -2.25 11.31
CA GLU A 49 -17.79 -1.26 10.25
C GLU A 49 -17.91 -1.87 8.84
N ALA A 50 -17.72 -3.19 8.69
CA ALA A 50 -17.85 -3.86 7.41
C ALA A 50 -19.30 -3.87 6.91
N ALA A 51 -19.50 -3.70 5.61
CA ALA A 51 -20.84 -3.81 4.99
C ALA A 51 -21.43 -5.21 5.21
N GLU A 52 -20.60 -6.25 5.18
CA GLU A 52 -20.92 -7.61 5.60
C GLU A 52 -20.19 -7.92 6.91
N SER A 53 -20.93 -8.11 7.98
CA SER A 53 -20.37 -8.37 9.31
C SER A 53 -20.22 -9.86 9.65
N ASP A 54 -20.87 -10.75 8.88
CA ASP A 54 -20.74 -12.20 9.03
C ASP A 54 -19.49 -12.70 8.29
N PRO A 55 -18.45 -13.18 8.98
CA PRO A 55 -17.23 -13.69 8.34
C PRO A 55 -17.49 -14.94 7.47
N THR A 56 -18.61 -15.65 7.67
CA THR A 56 -18.94 -16.84 6.89
C THR A 56 -19.60 -16.52 5.55
N ALA A 57 -20.19 -15.32 5.41
CA ALA A 57 -20.90 -14.88 4.21
C ALA A 57 -19.96 -14.51 3.05
N TYR A 58 -18.68 -14.25 3.31
CA TYR A 58 -17.73 -13.91 2.25
C TYR A 58 -17.47 -15.10 1.32
N PRO A 59 -17.54 -14.93 -0.02
CA PRO A 59 -17.32 -16.03 -0.96
C PRO A 59 -15.88 -16.55 -0.98
N THR A 60 -14.90 -15.70 -0.67
CA THR A 60 -13.47 -16.03 -0.65
C THR A 60 -12.76 -15.24 0.45
N PHE A 61 -11.54 -15.67 0.84
CA PHE A 61 -10.69 -14.86 1.70
C PHE A 61 -10.36 -13.49 1.09
N ASN A 62 -10.14 -13.42 -0.22
CA ASN A 62 -9.87 -12.14 -0.88
C ASN A 62 -11.05 -11.17 -0.76
N ALA A 63 -12.29 -11.64 -0.88
CA ALA A 63 -13.48 -10.82 -0.69
C ALA A 63 -13.57 -10.26 0.74
N PHE A 64 -13.24 -11.07 1.75
CA PHE A 64 -13.10 -10.64 3.14
C PHE A 64 -12.00 -9.60 3.31
N PHE A 65 -10.83 -9.84 2.75
CA PHE A 65 -9.67 -8.96 2.87
C PHE A 65 -9.90 -7.60 2.21
N THR A 66 -10.62 -7.58 1.08
CA THR A 66 -10.99 -6.37 0.34
C THR A 66 -12.44 -5.94 0.60
N ARG A 67 -12.96 -6.23 1.80
CA ARG A 67 -14.33 -5.95 2.21
C ARG A 67 -14.72 -4.48 2.02
N ALA A 68 -15.98 -4.23 1.71
CA ALA A 68 -16.54 -2.87 1.73
C ALA A 68 -16.86 -2.45 3.17
N LEU A 69 -16.92 -1.15 3.41
CA LEU A 69 -17.43 -0.57 4.65
C LEU A 69 -18.90 -0.20 4.51
N LYS A 70 -19.59 -0.08 5.64
CA LYS A 70 -20.94 0.47 5.73
C LYS A 70 -20.96 1.92 5.20
N PRO A 71 -22.06 2.37 4.60
CA PRO A 71 -22.24 3.78 4.28
C PRO A 71 -22.00 4.66 5.52
N GLY A 72 -21.22 5.73 5.36
CA GLY A 72 -20.92 6.65 6.45
C GLY A 72 -19.83 6.20 7.44
N ALA A 73 -19.23 5.01 7.29
CA ALA A 73 -18.14 4.55 8.15
C ALA A 73 -16.87 5.42 8.02
N ARG A 74 -16.70 6.10 6.91
CA ARG A 74 -15.68 7.14 6.70
C ARG A 74 -16.38 8.38 6.17
N VAL A 75 -16.33 9.46 6.95
CA VAL A 75 -16.92 10.76 6.58
C VAL A 75 -15.78 11.65 6.12
N PRO A 76 -15.73 12.03 4.82
CA PRO A 76 -14.72 12.96 4.34
C PRO A 76 -14.86 14.34 5.02
N ASP A 77 -13.74 15.00 5.27
CA ASP A 77 -13.74 16.39 5.68
C ASP A 77 -14.37 17.23 4.57
N PRO A 78 -15.36 18.09 4.87
CA PRO A 78 -16.03 18.94 3.89
C PRO A 78 -15.16 20.09 3.39
N ASP A 79 -14.06 20.45 4.08
CA ASP A 79 -13.16 21.51 3.63
C ASP A 79 -12.42 21.07 2.36
N PRO A 80 -12.63 21.75 1.21
CA PRO A 80 -11.99 21.38 -0.05
C PRO A 80 -10.47 21.58 -0.05
N ARG A 81 -9.90 22.17 1.01
CA ARG A 81 -8.45 22.33 1.18
C ARG A 81 -7.82 21.17 1.95
N THR A 82 -8.63 20.27 2.51
CA THR A 82 -8.14 19.14 3.29
C THR A 82 -7.77 17.98 2.39
N LEU A 83 -6.56 17.48 2.57
CA LEU A 83 -6.12 16.23 1.98
C LEU A 83 -6.64 15.06 2.81
N LEU A 84 -7.41 14.19 2.21
CA LEU A 84 -7.96 13.01 2.89
C LEU A 84 -6.93 11.88 2.95
N MET A 85 -7.00 11.08 3.99
CA MET A 85 -6.21 9.85 4.07
C MET A 85 -6.68 8.86 2.98
N PRO A 86 -5.77 8.40 2.12
CA PRO A 86 -6.14 7.50 1.00
C PRO A 86 -6.47 6.08 1.45
N ALA A 87 -6.09 5.70 2.66
CA ALA A 87 -6.28 4.36 3.20
C ALA A 87 -6.31 4.37 4.72
N ASP A 88 -6.99 3.40 5.31
CA ASP A 88 -6.87 3.13 6.74
C ASP A 88 -5.49 2.54 7.03
N GLY A 89 -4.81 3.08 8.02
CA GLY A 89 -3.48 2.58 8.34
C GLY A 89 -2.68 3.56 9.19
N ARG A 90 -1.38 3.34 9.20
CA ARG A 90 -0.43 4.21 9.92
C ARG A 90 0.49 4.92 8.94
N ILE A 91 0.61 6.24 9.05
CA ILE A 91 1.68 6.96 8.37
C ILE A 91 3.01 6.49 8.97
N SER A 92 3.82 5.82 8.17
CA SER A 92 5.14 5.32 8.57
C SER A 92 6.24 6.35 8.32
N GLN A 93 6.12 7.12 7.24
CA GLN A 93 6.99 8.23 6.87
C GLN A 93 6.19 9.27 6.10
N CYS A 94 6.51 10.54 6.29
CA CYS A 94 6.02 11.65 5.46
C CYS A 94 7.01 12.81 5.52
N GLY A 95 6.99 13.65 4.52
CA GLY A 95 7.86 14.83 4.46
C GLY A 95 8.05 15.33 3.04
N ASP A 96 8.99 16.26 2.91
CA ASP A 96 9.38 16.79 1.61
C ASP A 96 10.22 15.79 0.82
N ILE A 97 10.02 15.78 -0.49
CA ILE A 97 10.92 15.11 -1.43
C ILE A 97 12.11 16.04 -1.62
N VAL A 98 13.28 15.60 -1.17
CA VAL A 98 14.48 16.47 -1.14
C VAL A 98 15.24 16.34 -2.46
N PRO A 99 15.39 17.44 -3.25
CA PRO A 99 16.18 17.41 -4.46
C PRO A 99 17.63 16.95 -4.18
N ASP A 100 18.15 16.04 -4.99
CA ASP A 100 19.48 15.45 -4.80
C ASP A 100 20.57 16.09 -5.69
N GLY A 101 20.23 17.14 -6.43
CA GLY A 101 21.12 17.84 -7.36
C GLY A 101 21.22 17.20 -8.75
N SER A 102 20.65 16.03 -8.96
CA SER A 102 20.57 15.37 -10.28
C SER A 102 19.29 15.69 -11.04
N GLY A 103 18.37 16.43 -10.43
CA GLY A 103 17.02 16.71 -10.95
C GLY A 103 15.99 15.66 -10.53
N ASP A 104 16.37 14.73 -9.66
CA ASP A 104 15.49 13.77 -8.99
C ASP A 104 15.30 14.17 -7.52
N GLY A 105 14.34 13.58 -6.84
CA GLY A 105 14.04 13.83 -5.45
C GLY A 105 14.19 12.59 -4.58
N ARG A 106 14.73 12.76 -3.37
CA ARG A 106 14.91 11.67 -2.40
C ARG A 106 13.71 11.53 -1.49
N ILE A 107 13.27 10.29 -1.34
CA ILE A 107 12.19 9.85 -0.45
C ILE A 107 12.81 8.96 0.62
N PHE A 108 12.51 9.22 1.89
CA PHE A 108 13.02 8.45 3.00
C PHE A 108 12.12 7.25 3.31
N GLN A 109 12.73 6.08 3.48
CA GLN A 109 12.05 4.83 3.80
C GLN A 109 11.98 4.58 5.31
N ALA A 110 13.13 4.44 5.95
CA ALA A 110 13.33 4.26 7.39
C ALA A 110 14.82 4.32 7.75
N LYS A 111 15.18 4.73 8.98
CA LYS A 111 16.55 4.66 9.52
C LYS A 111 17.65 5.19 8.56
N GLY A 112 17.40 6.32 7.93
CA GLY A 112 18.35 6.93 7.00
C GLY A 112 18.45 6.25 5.63
N GLN A 113 17.64 5.24 5.35
CA GLN A 113 17.53 4.65 4.03
C GLN A 113 16.60 5.48 3.14
N SER A 114 17.01 5.72 1.93
CA SER A 114 16.27 6.49 0.94
C SER A 114 16.33 5.83 -0.43
N PHE A 115 15.43 6.24 -1.29
CA PHE A 115 15.40 5.94 -2.71
C PHE A 115 14.91 7.19 -3.44
N THR A 116 15.07 7.25 -4.77
CA THR A 116 14.62 8.41 -5.53
C THR A 116 13.17 8.27 -5.99
N ALA A 117 12.54 9.40 -6.32
CA ALA A 117 11.20 9.38 -6.92
C ALA A 117 11.20 8.61 -8.24
N ALA A 118 12.26 8.73 -9.06
CA ALA A 118 12.43 7.97 -10.29
C ALA A 118 12.51 6.45 -10.03
N GLU A 119 13.25 6.03 -9.00
CA GLU A 119 13.30 4.62 -8.61
C GLU A 119 11.92 4.11 -8.15
N LEU A 120 11.15 4.93 -7.43
CA LEU A 120 9.81 4.56 -6.97
C LEU A 120 8.81 4.49 -8.13
N LEU A 121 8.79 5.49 -9.02
CA LEU A 121 7.85 5.54 -10.14
C LEU A 121 8.26 4.63 -11.29
N GLY A 122 9.54 4.21 -11.34
CA GLY A 122 10.11 3.40 -12.42
C GLY A 122 10.40 4.19 -13.70
N ASP A 123 10.27 5.52 -13.66
CA ASP A 123 10.48 6.42 -14.78
C ASP A 123 11.01 7.78 -14.29
N ALA A 124 12.18 8.18 -14.79
CA ALA A 124 12.81 9.44 -14.41
C ALA A 124 12.08 10.68 -14.99
N VAL A 125 11.41 10.55 -16.14
CA VAL A 125 10.63 11.66 -16.72
C VAL A 125 9.36 11.89 -15.91
N ALA A 126 8.64 10.82 -15.57
CA ALA A 126 7.44 10.87 -14.75
C ALA A 126 7.73 11.37 -13.32
N ALA A 127 8.97 11.22 -12.83
CA ALA A 127 9.37 11.66 -11.50
C ALA A 127 9.64 13.18 -11.39
N ARG A 128 10.00 13.84 -12.48
CA ARG A 128 10.38 15.28 -12.48
C ARG A 128 9.37 16.22 -11.80
N PRO A 129 8.04 16.08 -12.03
CA PRO A 129 7.06 16.94 -11.38
C PRO A 129 7.04 16.84 -9.84
N PHE A 130 7.64 15.79 -9.28
CA PHE A 130 7.63 15.50 -7.85
C PHE A 130 8.98 15.81 -7.16
N ALA A 131 9.98 16.35 -7.87
CA ALA A 131 11.33 16.53 -7.35
C ALA A 131 11.40 17.45 -6.12
N ASP A 132 10.46 18.39 -5.97
CA ASP A 132 10.30 19.31 -4.82
C ASP A 132 8.93 19.17 -4.16
N GLY A 133 8.29 18.03 -4.35
CA GLY A 133 6.98 17.72 -3.80
C GLY A 133 7.03 17.20 -2.36
N VAL A 134 5.91 16.62 -1.93
CA VAL A 134 5.78 15.96 -0.63
C VAL A 134 5.38 14.51 -0.83
N TYR A 135 5.67 13.67 0.17
CA TYR A 135 5.27 12.27 0.16
C TYR A 135 4.70 11.84 1.51
N ALA A 136 3.86 10.83 1.49
CA ALA A 136 3.45 10.10 2.66
C ALA A 136 3.40 8.60 2.34
N THR A 137 3.95 7.79 3.25
CA THR A 137 3.89 6.33 3.19
C THR A 137 2.91 5.83 4.23
N VAL A 138 1.83 5.21 3.79
CA VAL A 138 0.81 4.63 4.67
C VAL A 138 0.98 3.12 4.69
N TYR A 139 1.18 2.56 5.87
CA TYR A 139 1.25 1.12 6.10
C TYR A 139 -0.11 0.58 6.54
N LEU A 140 -0.64 -0.38 5.79
CA LEU A 140 -1.85 -1.11 6.12
C LEU A 140 -1.47 -2.45 6.74
N SER A 141 -1.92 -2.69 7.97
CA SER A 141 -1.83 -3.99 8.63
C SER A 141 -2.95 -4.92 8.11
N PRO A 142 -2.80 -6.25 8.13
CA PRO A 142 -3.85 -7.17 7.68
C PRO A 142 -5.24 -7.00 8.31
N ARG A 143 -5.33 -6.32 9.46
CA ARG A 143 -6.62 -5.97 10.10
C ARG A 143 -7.32 -4.77 9.47
N ASP A 144 -6.55 -3.88 8.85
CA ASP A 144 -7.05 -2.61 8.37
C ASP A 144 -7.97 -2.80 7.13
N TYR A 145 -8.69 -1.77 6.78
CA TYR A 145 -9.47 -1.74 5.55
C TYR A 145 -8.53 -1.57 4.34
N HIS A 146 -8.64 -2.45 3.33
CA HIS A 146 -7.66 -2.56 2.24
C HIS A 146 -8.12 -1.97 0.90
N ARG A 147 -9.16 -1.13 0.88
CA ARG A 147 -9.48 -0.35 -0.32
C ARG A 147 -8.85 1.03 -0.21
N VAL A 148 -8.19 1.45 -1.29
CA VAL A 148 -7.58 2.77 -1.40
C VAL A 148 -8.57 3.74 -2.02
N HIS A 149 -8.67 4.94 -1.47
CA HIS A 149 -9.55 6.01 -1.93
C HIS A 149 -8.72 7.20 -2.39
N MET A 150 -9.30 8.01 -3.28
CA MET A 150 -8.64 9.23 -3.74
C MET A 150 -8.52 10.24 -2.59
N PRO A 151 -7.30 10.70 -2.29
CA PRO A 151 -7.09 11.70 -1.24
C PRO A 151 -7.52 13.12 -1.65
N TRP A 152 -7.67 13.34 -2.93
CA TRP A 152 -8.02 14.63 -3.54
C TRP A 152 -8.75 14.42 -4.85
N THR A 153 -9.55 15.42 -5.28
CA THR A 153 -10.22 15.35 -6.59
C THR A 153 -9.20 15.40 -7.72
N GLY A 154 -9.25 14.43 -8.61
CA GLY A 154 -8.32 14.33 -9.72
C GLY A 154 -8.79 13.39 -10.82
N THR A 155 -8.13 13.45 -11.96
CA THR A 155 -8.37 12.58 -13.11
C THR A 155 -7.20 11.60 -13.23
N LEU A 156 -7.49 10.29 -13.25
CA LEU A 156 -6.51 9.26 -13.53
C LEU A 156 -6.00 9.44 -14.98
N ARG A 157 -4.71 9.60 -15.14
CA ARG A 157 -4.04 9.73 -16.44
C ARG A 157 -3.50 8.42 -16.93
N GLU A 158 -2.79 7.75 -16.06
CA GLU A 158 -2.05 6.56 -16.42
C GLU A 158 -1.93 5.61 -15.22
N THR A 159 -1.85 4.32 -15.51
CA THR A 159 -1.44 3.28 -14.56
C THR A 159 -0.25 2.52 -15.11
N VAL A 160 0.82 2.44 -14.34
CA VAL A 160 2.06 1.75 -14.73
C VAL A 160 2.35 0.62 -13.77
N HIS A 161 2.41 -0.61 -14.27
CA HIS A 161 2.89 -1.75 -13.50
C HIS A 161 4.42 -1.79 -13.54
N VAL A 162 5.05 -1.61 -12.40
CA VAL A 162 6.50 -1.71 -12.26
C VAL A 162 6.84 -3.08 -11.66
N PRO A 163 7.44 -3.99 -12.46
CA PRO A 163 7.79 -5.32 -11.98
C PRO A 163 8.89 -5.25 -10.91
N GLY A 164 8.88 -6.19 -9.98
CA GLY A 164 9.85 -6.19 -8.90
C GLY A 164 9.87 -7.45 -8.06
N ARG A 165 10.41 -7.34 -6.86
CA ARG A 165 10.38 -8.36 -5.82
C ARG A 165 9.08 -8.29 -5.04
N LEU A 166 8.87 -9.28 -4.15
CA LEU A 166 7.73 -9.35 -3.26
C LEU A 166 8.25 -9.50 -1.81
N PHE A 167 9.08 -8.54 -1.38
CA PHE A 167 9.51 -8.49 0.00
C PHE A 167 8.34 -8.12 0.91
N SER A 168 8.30 -8.69 2.11
CA SER A 168 7.38 -8.22 3.14
C SER A 168 7.57 -6.73 3.39
N VAL A 169 6.48 -6.00 3.57
CA VAL A 169 6.48 -4.57 3.93
C VAL A 169 6.29 -4.32 5.43
N GLY A 170 6.42 -5.38 6.24
CA GLY A 170 6.43 -5.25 7.70
C GLY A 170 7.63 -4.43 8.21
N THR A 171 7.50 -3.89 9.41
CA THR A 171 8.46 -2.94 10.00
C THR A 171 9.91 -3.40 9.98
N ASP A 172 10.17 -4.68 10.26
CA ASP A 172 11.53 -5.24 10.26
C ASP A 172 12.14 -5.29 8.87
N ALA A 173 11.35 -5.65 7.85
CA ALA A 173 11.81 -5.68 6.46
C ALA A 173 12.07 -4.25 5.95
N VAL A 174 11.15 -3.32 6.21
CA VAL A 174 11.31 -1.89 5.85
C VAL A 174 12.55 -1.29 6.50
N ALA A 175 12.88 -1.71 7.74
CA ALA A 175 14.05 -1.23 8.45
C ALA A 175 15.38 -1.83 7.97
N SER A 176 15.36 -3.02 7.34
CA SER A 176 16.56 -3.80 7.03
C SER A 176 16.84 -4.01 5.55
N VAL A 177 15.84 -3.91 4.68
CA VAL A 177 16.01 -4.07 3.22
C VAL A 177 16.18 -2.70 2.56
N PRO A 178 17.36 -2.39 2.00
CA PRO A 178 17.59 -1.11 1.34
C PRO A 178 16.67 -0.94 0.12
N ARG A 179 16.10 0.25 -0.03
CA ARG A 179 15.23 0.65 -1.15
C ARG A 179 14.08 -0.33 -1.38
N LEU A 180 13.49 -0.85 -0.31
CA LEU A 180 12.49 -1.92 -0.36
C LEU A 180 11.32 -1.56 -1.26
N PHE A 181 10.73 -0.36 -1.08
CA PHE A 181 9.57 0.07 -1.85
C PHE A 181 9.88 0.25 -3.35
N ALA A 182 11.07 0.79 -3.67
CA ALA A 182 11.52 0.93 -5.06
C ALA A 182 11.88 -0.42 -5.72
N ARG A 183 12.11 -1.47 -4.93
CA ARG A 183 12.45 -2.82 -5.43
C ARG A 183 11.26 -3.76 -5.51
N ASN A 184 10.20 -3.49 -4.75
CA ASN A 184 8.99 -4.30 -4.80
C ASN A 184 8.17 -4.01 -6.04
N GLU A 185 7.48 -5.07 -6.51
CA GLU A 185 6.43 -4.95 -7.51
C GLU A 185 5.34 -3.99 -7.02
N ARG A 186 4.91 -3.09 -7.89
CA ARG A 186 3.94 -2.05 -7.54
C ARG A 186 3.16 -1.55 -8.74
N LEU A 187 2.00 -1.00 -8.47
CA LEU A 187 1.20 -0.26 -9.43
C LEU A 187 1.36 1.23 -9.13
N VAL A 188 1.80 1.99 -10.11
CA VAL A 188 1.86 3.45 -10.06
C VAL A 188 0.62 4.00 -10.75
N CYS A 189 -0.08 4.93 -10.09
CA CYS A 189 -1.24 5.60 -10.65
C CYS A 189 -0.95 7.10 -10.69
N HIS A 190 -0.90 7.67 -11.89
CA HIS A 190 -0.70 9.09 -12.09
C HIS A 190 -2.04 9.81 -12.22
N PHE A 191 -2.21 10.86 -11.43
CA PHE A 191 -3.41 11.69 -11.43
C PHE A 191 -3.07 13.15 -11.68
N ASP A 192 -3.89 13.81 -12.49
CA ASP A 192 -3.94 15.27 -12.52
C ASP A 192 -4.96 15.75 -11.50
N THR A 193 -4.58 16.71 -10.66
CA THR A 193 -5.49 17.34 -9.70
C THR A 193 -6.07 18.63 -10.28
N THR A 194 -7.35 18.89 -9.97
CA THR A 194 -8.11 20.02 -10.56
C THR A 194 -7.78 21.36 -9.93
N SER A 195 -7.15 21.40 -8.77
CA SER A 195 -6.70 22.64 -8.11
C SER A 195 -5.19 22.75 -8.21
N GLY A 196 -4.71 23.70 -9.00
CA GLY A 196 -3.31 24.05 -9.04
C GLY A 196 -2.79 24.46 -7.66
N ARG A 197 -1.70 23.85 -7.21
CA ARG A 197 -0.96 23.99 -5.96
C ARG A 197 -1.67 23.47 -4.72
N TRP A 198 -1.03 22.46 -4.13
CA TRP A 198 -1.21 22.04 -2.76
C TRP A 198 -1.06 23.21 -1.81
N PRO A 199 -1.87 23.31 -0.74
CA PRO A 199 -1.50 24.16 0.39
C PRO A 199 -0.13 23.72 0.89
N ARG A 200 0.82 24.64 0.93
CA ARG A 200 2.13 24.44 1.53
C ARG A 200 2.02 24.45 3.05
#